data_b15e410089994092a15efa30a3fa6946
#
_entry.id   b15e410089994092a15efa30a3fa6946
#
_cell.length_a   1.000
_cell.length_b   1.000
_cell.length_c   1.000
_cell.angle_alpha   90.00
_cell.angle_beta   90.00
_cell.angle_gamma   90.00
#
_symmetry.space_group_name_H-M   'P 1'
#
loop_
_entity.id
_entity.type
_entity.pdbx_description
1 polymer ?
#
loop_
_entity_poly.entity_id
_entity_poly.type
_entity_poly.pdbx_seq_one_letter_code
_entity_poly.pdbx_strand_id
1 'polypeptide(L)'
;MSESTPPHVPESSGQIGVDQWVAQADERRERPAGLRGLVATGWEKLPPAGKLALLSPAILIPFLPFVSEGNLFNYGVFILIYALLALGLNVVVGFAGLLDLGYVAFFGFGAYTYAFLSGTHEAKGHNYTHHWPAQWSILAAVLVCAVLGLFLGSSSRRLLGDYLAIVTLFFGQAFVVLTNAANPYGISNGSNGLANVAPLEFFGHLTINTTRGYYWFLLGCVAFVLIVLYCISESRTGRAWKASREDPLAAEMMGMPVNRLKIMAFSLGAAIAGLAGSVFAAAQTGAFPQNFGTQVLILIYAVVILGGTGSLTGMIVGAIAIIASNQVLDSTSPPNIARVLFYAALIATIFFTMRSSWPRMVAAFVGTAAFGFAVHAIADAVWARGTAGQVTSGGFLSGVIRHWVLLPAHPGRLAVYGYLLMVVAVITLVQLKGWWRLAVLVPTLYLTAFVWENLLVLQPAVTRYVLFGALLIAVMTIRPQGLFGTAKVEIV
;
A
#
# COMPACT_ATOMS: atom_id res chain seq x y z
N MET A 1 -18.19 -63.45 -37.91
CA MET A 1 -17.18 -62.52 -38.40
C MET A 1 -17.81 -61.16 -38.32
N SER A 2 -17.54 -60.42 -37.23
CA SER A 2 -17.99 -59.06 -37.02
C SER A 2 -16.77 -58.13 -37.20
N GLU A 3 -16.80 -57.36 -38.30
CA GLU A 3 -15.83 -56.36 -38.58
C GLU A 3 -15.89 -55.25 -37.50
N SER A 4 -14.82 -55.10 -36.73
CA SER A 4 -14.64 -54.02 -35.83
C SER A 4 -14.17 -52.79 -36.63
N THR A 5 -15.02 -51.78 -36.73
CA THR A 5 -14.70 -50.46 -37.22
C THR A 5 -13.61 -49.82 -36.33
N PRO A 6 -12.51 -49.31 -36.88
CA PRO A 6 -11.50 -48.60 -36.08
C PRO A 6 -12.08 -47.29 -35.54
N PRO A 7 -11.63 -46.81 -34.37
CA PRO A 7 -12.13 -45.58 -33.80
C PRO A 7 -11.77 -44.37 -34.68
N HIS A 8 -12.75 -43.53 -34.93
CA HIS A 8 -12.63 -42.26 -35.64
C HIS A 8 -11.60 -41.38 -34.91
N VAL A 9 -10.43 -41.23 -35.55
CA VAL A 9 -9.48 -40.20 -35.17
C VAL A 9 -9.99 -38.88 -35.74
N PRO A 10 -10.28 -37.86 -34.92
CA PRO A 10 -10.68 -36.57 -35.46
C PRO A 10 -9.50 -35.97 -36.27
N GLU A 11 -9.78 -35.61 -37.52
CA GLU A 11 -8.86 -34.93 -38.40
C GLU A 11 -8.38 -33.67 -37.71
N SER A 12 -7.11 -33.65 -37.27
CA SER A 12 -6.44 -32.48 -36.75
C SER A 12 -6.33 -31.46 -37.89
N SER A 13 -7.04 -30.36 -37.76
CA SER A 13 -6.85 -29.17 -38.59
C SER A 13 -5.36 -28.84 -38.70
N GLY A 14 -4.83 -28.87 -39.89
CA GLY A 14 -3.50 -28.71 -40.43
C GLY A 14 -2.47 -27.80 -39.80
N GLN A 15 -2.27 -27.85 -38.50
CA GLN A 15 -1.11 -27.27 -37.80
C GLN A 15 -0.09 -28.39 -37.54
N ILE A 16 0.71 -28.65 -38.55
CA ILE A 16 1.88 -29.52 -38.43
C ILE A 16 2.89 -28.78 -37.51
N GLY A 17 3.19 -29.37 -36.36
CA GLY A 17 4.29 -28.94 -35.50
C GLY A 17 3.95 -28.19 -34.22
N VAL A 18 2.70 -28.14 -33.82
CA VAL A 18 2.33 -27.61 -32.49
C VAL A 18 2.21 -28.78 -31.51
N ASP A 19 3.15 -28.90 -30.59
CA ASP A 19 3.09 -29.90 -29.53
C ASP A 19 1.83 -29.74 -28.68
N GLN A 20 1.22 -30.82 -28.26
CA GLN A 20 -0.04 -30.83 -27.50
C GLN A 20 0.05 -29.99 -26.20
N TRP A 21 1.24 -29.90 -25.60
CA TRP A 21 1.46 -29.06 -24.41
C TRP A 21 1.43 -27.55 -24.73
N VAL A 22 1.83 -27.11 -25.94
CA VAL A 22 1.72 -25.74 -26.42
C VAL A 22 0.25 -25.37 -26.62
N ALA A 23 -0.55 -26.27 -27.24
CA ALA A 23 -1.99 -26.07 -27.38
C ALA A 23 -2.68 -25.98 -26.01
N GLN A 24 -2.31 -26.84 -25.06
CA GLN A 24 -2.83 -26.78 -23.69
C GLN A 24 -2.36 -25.53 -22.93
N ALA A 25 -1.16 -25.01 -23.19
CA ALA A 25 -0.68 -23.77 -22.61
C ALA A 25 -1.41 -22.53 -23.17
N ASP A 26 -1.76 -22.55 -24.46
CA ASP A 26 -2.55 -21.50 -25.09
C ASP A 26 -4.02 -21.53 -24.61
N GLU A 27 -4.63 -22.72 -24.45
CA GLU A 27 -5.94 -22.85 -23.79
C GLU A 27 -5.94 -22.36 -22.34
N ARG A 28 -4.83 -22.55 -21.60
CA ARG A 28 -4.67 -21.98 -20.26
C ARG A 28 -4.47 -20.46 -20.25
N ARG A 29 -3.84 -19.91 -21.31
CA ARG A 29 -3.72 -18.44 -21.51
C ARG A 29 -5.08 -17.79 -21.76
N GLU A 30 -5.98 -18.45 -22.44
CA GLU A 30 -7.33 -17.95 -22.72
C GLU A 30 -8.26 -18.03 -21.50
N ARG A 31 -7.92 -18.82 -20.48
CA ARG A 31 -8.67 -18.83 -19.22
C ARG A 31 -8.16 -17.72 -18.30
N PRO A 32 -8.89 -16.60 -18.18
CA PRO A 32 -8.50 -15.55 -17.26
C PRO A 32 -8.58 -16.08 -15.83
N ALA A 33 -7.43 -16.46 -15.28
CA ALA A 33 -7.33 -17.00 -13.93
C ALA A 33 -7.54 -15.88 -12.88
N GLY A 34 -8.45 -16.08 -11.94
CA GLY A 34 -8.64 -15.24 -10.77
C GLY A 34 -9.65 -14.09 -10.94
N LEU A 35 -9.60 -13.09 -10.02
CA LEU A 35 -10.51 -11.94 -10.00
C LEU A 35 -10.50 -11.13 -11.31
N ARG A 36 -9.36 -11.10 -11.98
CA ARG A 36 -9.23 -10.40 -13.26
C ARG A 36 -10.08 -11.06 -14.35
N GLY A 37 -10.15 -12.39 -14.35
CA GLY A 37 -11.02 -13.14 -15.25
C GLY A 37 -12.49 -13.00 -14.89
N LEU A 38 -12.82 -13.07 -13.60
CA LEU A 38 -14.18 -12.82 -13.13
C LEU A 38 -14.61 -11.38 -13.40
N VAL A 39 -13.69 -10.40 -13.25
CA VAL A 39 -13.97 -8.99 -13.56
C VAL A 39 -14.05 -8.78 -15.07
N ALA A 40 -13.15 -9.36 -15.88
CA ALA A 40 -13.18 -9.22 -17.33
C ALA A 40 -14.42 -9.89 -17.96
N THR A 41 -14.74 -11.11 -17.59
CA THR A 41 -15.95 -11.81 -18.05
C THR A 41 -17.23 -11.19 -17.46
N GLY A 42 -17.19 -10.70 -16.23
CA GLY A 42 -18.27 -9.91 -15.63
C GLY A 42 -18.47 -8.59 -16.36
N TRP A 43 -17.36 -7.88 -16.67
CA TRP A 43 -17.37 -6.62 -17.40
C TRP A 43 -17.92 -6.75 -18.82
N GLU A 44 -17.55 -7.80 -19.56
CA GLU A 44 -18.08 -8.04 -20.91
C GLU A 44 -19.58 -8.34 -20.91
N LYS A 45 -20.08 -9.03 -19.87
CA LYS A 45 -21.50 -9.38 -19.71
C LYS A 45 -22.36 -8.23 -19.18
N LEU A 46 -21.77 -7.15 -18.66
CA LEU A 46 -22.51 -6.02 -18.14
C LEU A 46 -23.11 -5.16 -19.26
N PRO A 47 -24.38 -4.78 -19.17
CA PRO A 47 -24.99 -3.82 -20.09
C PRO A 47 -24.26 -2.46 -20.00
N PRO A 48 -24.31 -1.61 -21.04
CA PRO A 48 -23.58 -0.34 -21.05
C PRO A 48 -23.92 0.56 -19.86
N ALA A 49 -25.15 0.54 -19.37
CA ALA A 49 -25.55 1.22 -18.14
C ALA A 49 -24.86 0.65 -16.87
N GLY A 50 -24.64 -0.65 -16.80
CA GLY A 50 -23.93 -1.29 -15.71
C GLY A 50 -22.43 -0.96 -15.71
N LYS A 51 -21.81 -0.86 -16.90
CA LYS A 51 -20.41 -0.39 -17.05
C LYS A 51 -20.27 1.07 -16.60
N LEU A 52 -21.21 1.92 -16.97
CA LEU A 52 -21.23 3.31 -16.56
C LEU A 52 -21.43 3.46 -15.04
N ALA A 53 -22.29 2.64 -14.43
CA ALA A 53 -22.50 2.62 -12.98
C ALA A 53 -21.26 2.16 -12.22
N LEU A 54 -20.50 1.22 -12.78
CA LEU A 54 -19.26 0.69 -12.16
C LEU A 54 -18.07 1.64 -12.35
N LEU A 55 -18.07 2.45 -13.42
CA LEU A 55 -17.08 3.52 -13.65
C LEU A 55 -17.45 4.83 -12.94
N SER A 56 -18.73 5.01 -12.55
CA SER A 56 -19.19 6.25 -11.91
C SER A 56 -18.38 6.66 -10.67
N PRO A 57 -17.93 5.75 -9.78
CA PRO A 57 -17.07 6.15 -8.68
C PRO A 57 -15.72 6.69 -9.15
N ALA A 58 -15.13 6.11 -10.20
CA ALA A 58 -13.87 6.59 -10.76
C ALA A 58 -14.01 7.96 -11.44
N ILE A 59 -15.14 8.23 -12.06
CA ILE A 59 -15.49 9.55 -12.64
C ILE A 59 -15.81 10.54 -11.51
N LEU A 60 -16.44 10.09 -10.42
CA LEU A 60 -16.80 10.94 -9.28
C LEU A 60 -15.60 11.31 -8.40
N ILE A 61 -14.53 10.50 -8.36
CA ILE A 61 -13.31 10.79 -7.57
C ILE A 61 -12.76 12.20 -7.85
N PRO A 62 -12.60 12.68 -9.11
CA PRO A 62 -12.15 14.04 -9.38
C PRO A 62 -13.13 15.13 -8.92
N PHE A 63 -14.43 14.82 -8.80
CA PHE A 63 -15.47 15.78 -8.39
C PHE A 63 -15.74 15.76 -6.87
N LEU A 64 -15.25 14.76 -6.15
CA LEU A 64 -15.37 14.70 -4.69
C LEU A 64 -14.99 16.02 -4.00
N PRO A 65 -13.94 16.73 -4.43
CA PRO A 65 -13.60 18.03 -3.91
C PRO A 65 -14.66 19.13 -4.07
N PHE A 66 -15.59 19.01 -4.99
CA PHE A 66 -16.67 19.99 -5.16
C PHE A 66 -17.87 19.70 -4.23
N VAL A 67 -17.97 18.49 -3.72
CA VAL A 67 -19.12 18.03 -2.92
C VAL A 67 -18.86 18.17 -1.41
N SER A 68 -17.59 18.09 -0.99
CA SER A 68 -17.22 18.08 0.42
C SER A 68 -16.12 19.09 0.72
N GLU A 69 -16.35 19.95 1.70
CA GLU A 69 -15.32 20.85 2.28
C GLU A 69 -14.73 20.20 3.54
N GLY A 70 -13.40 20.33 3.72
CA GLY A 70 -12.71 19.90 4.94
C GLY A 70 -11.69 18.78 4.78
N ASN A 71 -11.61 17.88 5.75
CA ASN A 71 -10.58 16.85 5.88
C ASN A 71 -10.43 15.91 4.67
N LEU A 72 -11.49 15.74 3.88
CA LEU A 72 -11.48 14.84 2.73
C LEU A 72 -10.50 15.28 1.63
N PHE A 73 -10.29 16.60 1.47
CA PHE A 73 -9.28 17.14 0.56
C PHE A 73 -7.86 16.79 0.99
N ASN A 74 -7.57 16.91 2.27
CA ASN A 74 -6.28 16.52 2.81
C ASN A 74 -6.02 15.05 2.54
N TYR A 75 -7.01 14.18 2.73
CA TYR A 75 -6.91 12.76 2.42
C TYR A 75 -6.63 12.51 0.94
N GLY A 76 -7.32 13.23 0.03
CA GLY A 76 -7.10 13.14 -1.40
C GLY A 76 -5.68 13.53 -1.83
N VAL A 77 -5.12 14.59 -1.25
CA VAL A 77 -3.73 15.02 -1.50
C VAL A 77 -2.74 13.93 -1.11
N PHE A 78 -2.88 13.35 0.08
CA PHE A 78 -2.02 12.24 0.52
C PHE A 78 -2.16 11.00 -0.36
N ILE A 79 -3.39 10.61 -0.72
CA ILE A 79 -3.64 9.48 -1.63
C ILE A 79 -2.91 9.67 -2.95
N LEU A 80 -2.97 10.87 -3.55
CA LEU A 80 -2.33 11.17 -4.83
C LEU A 80 -0.80 11.20 -4.72
N ILE A 81 -0.23 11.72 -3.62
CA ILE A 81 1.21 11.69 -3.36
C ILE A 81 1.69 10.23 -3.26
N TYR A 82 1.02 9.40 -2.47
CA TYR A 82 1.39 7.99 -2.35
C TYR A 82 1.12 7.19 -3.63
N ALA A 83 0.14 7.58 -4.44
CA ALA A 83 -0.07 7.02 -5.77
C ALA A 83 1.11 7.32 -6.69
N LEU A 84 1.64 8.57 -6.70
CA LEU A 84 2.86 8.93 -7.43
C LEU A 84 4.07 8.11 -6.94
N LEU A 85 4.25 8.01 -5.62
CA LEU A 85 5.33 7.22 -5.04
C LEU A 85 5.21 5.74 -5.41
N ALA A 86 4.00 5.17 -5.35
CA ALA A 86 3.76 3.79 -5.73
C ALA A 86 3.99 3.56 -7.24
N LEU A 87 3.60 4.50 -8.10
CA LEU A 87 3.87 4.43 -9.54
C LEU A 87 5.37 4.45 -9.84
N GLY A 88 6.14 5.32 -9.17
CA GLY A 88 7.59 5.38 -9.33
C GLY A 88 8.29 4.12 -8.80
N LEU A 89 7.91 3.62 -7.62
CA LEU A 89 8.44 2.37 -7.08
C LEU A 89 8.06 1.16 -7.95
N ASN A 90 6.88 1.17 -8.55
CA ASN A 90 6.44 0.13 -9.48
C ASN A 90 7.30 0.04 -10.76
N VAL A 91 7.97 1.11 -11.17
CA VAL A 91 8.95 1.04 -12.26
C VAL A 91 10.15 0.18 -11.87
N VAL A 92 10.66 0.37 -10.66
CA VAL A 92 11.83 -0.34 -10.14
C VAL A 92 11.48 -1.79 -9.76
N VAL A 93 10.46 -1.96 -8.91
CA VAL A 93 10.08 -3.27 -8.38
C VAL A 93 9.18 -4.03 -9.36
N GLY A 94 8.20 -3.34 -9.95
CA GLY A 94 7.19 -3.96 -10.79
C GLY A 94 7.67 -4.27 -12.21
N PHE A 95 8.34 -3.34 -12.89
CA PHE A 95 8.80 -3.55 -14.26
C PHE A 95 10.20 -4.15 -14.32
N ALA A 96 11.16 -3.60 -13.58
CA ALA A 96 12.55 -4.08 -13.62
C ALA A 96 12.84 -5.24 -12.66
N GLY A 97 11.97 -5.54 -11.71
CA GLY A 97 12.12 -6.64 -10.75
C GLY A 97 13.23 -6.42 -9.71
N LEU A 98 13.57 -5.16 -9.42
CA LEU A 98 14.64 -4.80 -8.48
C LEU A 98 14.04 -4.39 -7.14
N LEU A 99 14.52 -4.94 -6.03
CA LEU A 99 14.08 -4.57 -4.69
C LEU A 99 14.84 -3.32 -4.23
N ASP A 100 14.12 -2.20 -4.07
CA ASP A 100 14.69 -0.92 -3.63
C ASP A 100 14.08 -0.49 -2.28
N LEU A 101 14.80 -0.76 -1.19
CA LEU A 101 14.39 -0.35 0.16
C LEU A 101 14.86 1.07 0.53
N GLY A 102 15.55 1.75 -0.36
CA GLY A 102 16.00 3.13 -0.19
C GLY A 102 15.12 4.17 -0.88
N TYR A 103 14.04 3.75 -1.52
CA TYR A 103 13.20 4.59 -2.36
C TYR A 103 12.69 5.87 -1.66
N VAL A 104 12.45 5.80 -0.35
CA VAL A 104 12.00 6.95 0.44
C VAL A 104 13.04 8.08 0.50
N ALA A 105 14.34 7.78 0.32
CA ALA A 105 15.36 8.83 0.27
C ALA A 105 15.18 9.73 -0.96
N PHE A 106 14.82 9.19 -2.13
CA PHE A 106 14.54 10.01 -3.32
C PHE A 106 13.35 10.93 -3.10
N PHE A 107 12.31 10.44 -2.40
CA PHE A 107 11.18 11.27 -1.97
C PHE A 107 11.65 12.41 -1.06
N GLY A 108 12.53 12.10 -0.10
CA GLY A 108 13.14 13.08 0.78
C GLY A 108 14.04 14.08 0.05
N PHE A 109 14.95 13.61 -0.82
CA PHE A 109 15.80 14.50 -1.61
C PHE A 109 14.98 15.47 -2.47
N GLY A 110 13.88 14.99 -3.08
CA GLY A 110 12.97 15.86 -3.83
C GLY A 110 12.34 16.93 -2.97
N ALA A 111 11.85 16.55 -1.78
CA ALA A 111 11.26 17.48 -0.82
C ALA A 111 12.25 18.53 -0.32
N TYR A 112 13.46 18.10 0.08
CA TYR A 112 14.50 19.00 0.56
C TYR A 112 15.04 19.91 -0.53
N THR A 113 15.18 19.41 -1.76
CA THR A 113 15.61 20.25 -2.90
C THR A 113 14.60 21.35 -3.18
N TYR A 114 13.30 21.02 -3.19
CA TYR A 114 12.25 22.02 -3.35
C TYR A 114 12.24 23.01 -2.19
N ALA A 115 12.27 22.51 -0.95
CA ALA A 115 12.25 23.34 0.25
C ALA A 115 13.45 24.30 0.32
N PHE A 116 14.63 23.85 -0.09
CA PHE A 116 15.84 24.67 -0.12
C PHE A 116 15.75 25.79 -1.17
N LEU A 117 15.20 25.51 -2.36
CA LEU A 117 15.11 26.47 -3.45
C LEU A 117 13.95 27.46 -3.32
N SER A 118 12.86 27.08 -2.61
CA SER A 118 11.65 27.91 -2.52
C SER A 118 11.31 28.35 -1.09
N GLY A 119 12.17 28.04 -0.11
CA GLY A 119 11.93 28.33 1.30
C GLY A 119 12.85 29.36 1.91
N THR A 120 12.53 29.71 3.16
CA THR A 120 13.41 30.49 4.03
C THR A 120 14.10 29.52 4.97
N HIS A 121 15.42 29.54 5.02
CA HIS A 121 16.20 28.72 5.94
C HIS A 121 17.28 29.56 6.66
N GLU A 122 17.52 29.17 7.89
CA GLU A 122 18.54 29.80 8.71
C GLU A 122 19.84 28.99 8.64
N ALA A 123 20.95 29.67 8.29
CA ALA A 123 22.27 29.06 8.34
C ALA A 123 23.26 30.04 8.98
N LYS A 124 24.01 29.58 9.97
CA LYS A 124 25.03 30.36 10.69
C LYS A 124 24.51 31.71 11.23
N GLY A 125 23.23 31.76 11.68
CA GLY A 125 22.63 32.99 12.19
C GLY A 125 22.18 33.98 11.10
N HIS A 126 22.18 33.57 9.84
CA HIS A 126 21.67 34.38 8.72
C HIS A 126 20.48 33.67 8.09
N ASN A 127 19.43 34.45 7.80
CA ASN A 127 18.26 33.96 7.08
C ASN A 127 18.51 34.08 5.58
N TYR A 128 18.56 32.93 4.94
CA TYR A 128 18.60 32.80 3.47
C TYR A 128 17.21 32.57 2.97
N THR A 129 16.74 33.45 2.09
CA THR A 129 15.44 33.32 1.45
C THR A 129 15.63 33.09 -0.05
N HIS A 130 15.24 31.93 -0.53
CA HIS A 130 15.27 31.63 -1.94
C HIS A 130 13.83 31.57 -2.45
N HIS A 131 13.51 32.36 -3.44
CA HIS A 131 12.18 32.41 -4.07
C HIS A 131 12.27 31.98 -5.54
N TRP A 132 12.71 30.76 -5.75
CA TRP A 132 12.66 30.21 -7.09
C TRP A 132 11.21 29.85 -7.43
N PRO A 133 10.73 30.18 -8.66
CA PRO A 133 9.43 29.77 -9.12
C PRO A 133 9.26 28.24 -9.07
N ALA A 134 8.04 27.77 -8.75
CA ALA A 134 7.78 26.35 -8.50
C ALA A 134 8.19 25.44 -9.67
N GLN A 135 8.01 25.89 -10.93
CA GLN A 135 8.40 25.10 -12.10
C GLN A 135 9.89 24.75 -12.13
N TRP A 136 10.76 25.68 -11.78
CA TRP A 136 12.21 25.44 -11.74
C TRP A 136 12.63 24.64 -10.52
N SER A 137 12.01 24.88 -9.37
CA SER A 137 12.27 24.13 -8.14
C SER A 137 11.85 22.66 -8.27
N ILE A 138 10.69 22.40 -8.88
CA ILE A 138 10.22 21.03 -9.18
C ILE A 138 11.14 20.36 -10.18
N LEU A 139 11.50 21.06 -11.28
CA LEU A 139 12.41 20.52 -12.29
C LEU A 139 13.77 20.17 -11.67
N ALA A 140 14.32 21.04 -10.84
CA ALA A 140 15.57 20.78 -10.14
C ALA A 140 15.45 19.55 -9.21
N ALA A 141 14.36 19.42 -8.44
CA ALA A 141 14.11 18.28 -7.59
C ALA A 141 14.03 16.96 -8.38
N VAL A 142 13.32 16.97 -9.50
CA VAL A 142 13.23 15.81 -10.41
C VAL A 142 14.60 15.44 -10.99
N LEU A 143 15.38 16.43 -11.45
CA LEU A 143 16.71 16.19 -12.02
C LEU A 143 17.70 15.68 -10.97
N VAL A 144 17.75 16.29 -9.79
CA VAL A 144 18.60 15.83 -8.67
C VAL A 144 18.28 14.37 -8.32
N CYS A 145 17.01 14.04 -8.18
CA CYS A 145 16.59 12.67 -7.88
C CYS A 145 16.91 11.71 -9.05
N ALA A 146 16.72 12.12 -10.31
CA ALA A 146 17.08 11.31 -11.47
C ALA A 146 18.58 11.01 -11.48
N VAL A 147 19.44 12.00 -11.21
CA VAL A 147 20.90 11.83 -11.13
C VAL A 147 21.30 10.92 -9.98
N LEU A 148 20.70 11.08 -8.80
CA LEU A 148 20.92 10.18 -7.66
C LEU A 148 20.46 8.75 -7.99
N GLY A 149 19.34 8.58 -8.70
CA GLY A 149 18.87 7.31 -9.21
C GLY A 149 19.83 6.68 -10.21
N LEU A 150 20.43 7.47 -11.13
CA LEU A 150 21.51 7.02 -12.03
C LEU A 150 22.73 6.56 -11.23
N PHE A 151 23.13 7.32 -10.22
CA PHE A 151 24.28 6.98 -9.38
C PHE A 151 24.05 5.66 -8.64
N LEU A 152 22.92 5.51 -7.93
CA LEU A 152 22.58 4.30 -7.20
C LEU A 152 22.38 3.11 -8.15
N GLY A 153 21.70 3.30 -9.27
CA GLY A 153 21.53 2.30 -10.32
C GLY A 153 22.85 1.87 -10.96
N SER A 154 23.82 2.78 -11.10
CA SER A 154 25.16 2.42 -11.63
C SER A 154 25.96 1.59 -10.63
N SER A 155 25.86 1.89 -9.35
CA SER A 155 26.49 1.11 -8.27
C SER A 155 25.87 -0.28 -8.16
N SER A 156 24.59 -0.43 -8.43
CA SER A 156 23.82 -1.68 -8.30
C SER A 156 24.13 -2.72 -9.39
N ARG A 157 24.89 -2.36 -10.43
CA ARG A 157 25.20 -3.27 -11.55
C ARG A 157 25.86 -4.57 -11.14
N ARG A 158 26.68 -4.52 -10.09
CA ARG A 158 27.44 -5.66 -9.57
C ARG A 158 26.73 -6.38 -8.43
N LEU A 159 25.62 -5.84 -7.94
CA LEU A 159 24.88 -6.37 -6.80
C LEU A 159 23.70 -7.20 -7.30
N LEU A 160 23.55 -8.39 -6.76
CA LEU A 160 22.48 -9.33 -7.07
C LEU A 160 21.45 -9.32 -5.94
N GLY A 161 20.16 -9.27 -6.30
CA GLY A 161 19.04 -9.56 -5.43
C GLY A 161 19.08 -8.88 -4.07
N ASP A 162 19.29 -9.66 -3.02
CA ASP A 162 19.23 -9.22 -1.63
C ASP A 162 20.32 -8.21 -1.23
N TYR A 163 21.51 -8.29 -1.83
CA TYR A 163 22.58 -7.32 -1.55
C TYR A 163 22.19 -5.90 -2.01
N LEU A 164 21.46 -5.79 -3.11
CA LEU A 164 20.94 -4.52 -3.57
C LEU A 164 19.95 -3.93 -2.56
N ALA A 165 19.04 -4.76 -2.04
CA ALA A 165 18.06 -4.34 -1.04
C ALA A 165 18.73 -3.79 0.24
N ILE A 166 19.80 -4.45 0.70
CA ILE A 166 20.55 -4.00 1.87
C ILE A 166 21.23 -2.64 1.61
N VAL A 167 21.91 -2.49 0.48
CA VAL A 167 22.59 -1.23 0.12
C VAL A 167 21.59 -0.08 -0.03
N THR A 168 20.45 -0.31 -0.66
CA THR A 168 19.42 0.73 -0.80
C THR A 168 18.77 1.06 0.54
N LEU A 169 18.57 0.09 1.43
CA LEU A 169 18.10 0.35 2.79
C LEU A 169 19.05 1.28 3.56
N PHE A 170 20.35 1.00 3.51
CA PHE A 170 21.36 1.87 4.13
C PHE A 170 21.38 3.26 3.50
N PHE A 171 21.20 3.38 2.19
CA PHE A 171 21.05 4.68 1.52
C PHE A 171 19.85 5.46 2.07
N GLY A 172 18.70 4.78 2.25
CA GLY A 172 17.51 5.38 2.87
C GLY A 172 17.76 5.85 4.31
N GLN A 173 18.41 5.03 5.12
CA GLN A 173 18.76 5.39 6.50
C GLN A 173 19.81 6.51 6.57
N ALA A 174 20.81 6.47 5.69
CA ALA A 174 21.83 7.52 5.61
C ALA A 174 21.20 8.89 5.31
N PHE A 175 20.19 8.96 4.43
CA PHE A 175 19.45 10.19 4.19
C PHE A 175 18.81 10.74 5.48
N VAL A 176 18.13 9.90 6.25
CA VAL A 176 17.47 10.32 7.50
C VAL A 176 18.50 10.77 8.53
N VAL A 177 19.62 10.07 8.67
CA VAL A 177 20.71 10.45 9.58
C VAL A 177 21.34 11.76 9.16
N LEU A 178 21.64 11.95 7.88
CA LEU A 178 22.22 13.18 7.35
C LEU A 178 21.32 14.39 7.55
N THR A 179 20.01 14.22 7.33
CA THR A 179 19.04 15.31 7.49
C THR A 179 18.77 15.65 8.97
N ASN A 180 18.89 14.66 9.89
CA ASN A 180 18.80 14.90 11.33
C ASN A 180 20.08 15.46 11.95
N ALA A 181 21.24 15.27 11.31
CA ALA A 181 22.49 15.79 11.83
C ALA A 181 22.45 17.32 11.85
N ALA A 182 22.98 17.91 12.95
CA ALA A 182 23.13 19.35 13.04
C ALA A 182 24.00 19.84 11.89
N ASN A 183 23.44 20.66 11.02
CA ASN A 183 24.11 21.10 9.81
C ASN A 183 24.55 22.55 9.91
N PRO A 184 25.87 22.83 10.06
CA PRO A 184 26.38 24.19 10.12
C PRO A 184 26.19 24.98 8.82
N TYR A 185 25.86 24.30 7.71
CA TYR A 185 25.65 24.92 6.39
C TYR A 185 24.19 25.27 6.09
N GLY A 186 23.24 24.94 6.97
CA GLY A 186 21.82 25.28 6.81
C GLY A 186 21.08 24.49 5.75
N ILE A 187 21.65 23.36 5.28
CA ILE A 187 21.01 22.56 4.23
C ILE A 187 19.80 21.77 4.74
N SER A 188 19.82 21.31 5.99
CA SER A 188 18.76 20.47 6.55
C SER A 188 18.09 21.03 7.79
N ASN A 189 18.73 21.97 8.50
CA ASN A 189 18.31 22.49 9.80
C ASN A 189 18.10 21.40 10.88
N GLY A 190 18.73 20.23 10.70
CA GLY A 190 18.67 19.10 11.62
C GLY A 190 17.25 18.55 11.81
N SER A 191 16.92 18.16 13.04
CA SER A 191 15.60 17.59 13.38
C SER A 191 14.43 18.58 13.21
N ASN A 192 14.71 19.89 13.20
CA ASN A 192 13.69 20.92 12.97
C ASN A 192 13.24 21.00 11.51
N GLY A 193 14.02 20.45 10.58
CA GLY A 193 13.74 20.47 9.17
C GLY A 193 13.70 21.86 8.53
N LEU A 194 13.32 21.94 7.28
CA LEU A 194 13.11 23.19 6.56
C LEU A 194 11.62 23.54 6.62
N ALA A 195 11.30 24.58 7.38
CA ALA A 195 9.95 25.16 7.49
C ALA A 195 9.80 26.37 6.57
N ASN A 196 8.58 26.93 6.50
CA ASN A 196 8.25 28.13 5.71
C ASN A 196 8.58 27.97 4.21
N VAL A 197 8.30 26.80 3.66
CA VAL A 197 8.42 26.53 2.23
C VAL A 197 7.31 27.27 1.49
N ALA A 198 7.67 27.97 0.42
CA ALA A 198 6.69 28.69 -0.40
C ALA A 198 5.69 27.75 -1.06
N PRO A 199 4.42 28.16 -1.20
CA PRO A 199 3.44 27.42 -1.97
C PRO A 199 3.86 27.33 -3.45
N LEU A 200 3.14 26.51 -4.23
CA LEU A 200 3.44 26.39 -5.66
C LEU A 200 3.08 27.68 -6.40
N GLU A 201 4.11 28.46 -6.78
CA GLU A 201 3.97 29.66 -7.60
C GLU A 201 4.52 29.42 -9.00
N PHE A 202 3.62 29.43 -9.98
CA PHE A 202 3.97 29.28 -11.39
C PHE A 202 4.01 30.63 -12.08
N PHE A 203 5.12 30.95 -12.77
CA PHE A 203 5.32 32.15 -13.58
C PHE A 203 5.06 33.48 -12.83
N GLY A 204 5.08 33.49 -11.49
CA GLY A 204 4.85 34.68 -10.67
C GLY A 204 3.39 35.15 -10.59
N HIS A 205 2.46 34.44 -11.21
CA HIS A 205 1.04 34.85 -11.26
C HIS A 205 0.06 33.79 -10.75
N LEU A 206 0.37 32.51 -10.90
CA LEU A 206 -0.50 31.42 -10.49
C LEU A 206 0.00 30.81 -9.19
N THR A 207 -0.58 31.20 -8.06
CA THR A 207 -0.27 30.64 -6.74
C THR A 207 -1.29 29.57 -6.36
N ILE A 208 -0.78 28.36 -6.06
CA ILE A 208 -1.57 27.26 -5.53
C ILE A 208 -1.26 27.15 -4.03
N ASN A 209 -2.11 27.75 -3.21
CA ASN A 209 -1.99 27.77 -1.76
C ASN A 209 -3.15 27.06 -1.03
N THR A 210 -4.15 26.60 -1.79
CA THR A 210 -5.30 25.89 -1.24
C THR A 210 -5.15 24.39 -1.39
N THR A 211 -5.62 23.61 -0.43
CA THR A 211 -5.62 22.13 -0.48
C THR A 211 -6.34 21.62 -1.73
N ARG A 212 -7.41 22.31 -2.15
CA ARG A 212 -8.12 22.02 -3.39
C ARG A 212 -7.24 22.21 -4.63
N GLY A 213 -6.45 23.27 -4.66
CA GLY A 213 -5.49 23.53 -5.74
C GLY A 213 -4.41 22.45 -5.83
N TYR A 214 -3.85 22.03 -4.69
CA TYR A 214 -2.89 20.91 -4.63
C TYR A 214 -3.49 19.59 -5.11
N TYR A 215 -4.74 19.32 -4.75
CA TYR A 215 -5.44 18.13 -5.23
C TYR A 215 -5.53 18.05 -6.76
N TRP A 216 -5.98 19.14 -7.41
CA TRP A 216 -6.10 19.20 -8.87
C TRP A 216 -4.74 19.14 -9.56
N PHE A 217 -3.76 19.82 -9.01
CA PHE A 217 -2.38 19.78 -9.53
C PHE A 217 -1.80 18.37 -9.45
N LEU A 218 -1.93 17.70 -8.30
CA LEU A 218 -1.47 16.31 -8.11
C LEU A 218 -2.22 15.34 -9.01
N LEU A 219 -3.53 15.53 -9.20
CA LEU A 219 -4.31 14.72 -10.13
C LEU A 219 -3.76 14.83 -11.56
N GLY A 220 -3.41 16.05 -11.99
CA GLY A 220 -2.73 16.29 -13.27
C GLY A 220 -1.36 15.59 -13.34
N CYS A 221 -0.54 15.66 -12.27
CA CYS A 221 0.75 14.97 -12.19
C CYS A 221 0.59 13.44 -12.25
N VAL A 222 -0.37 12.87 -11.52
CA VAL A 222 -0.65 11.42 -11.55
C VAL A 222 -1.09 11.00 -12.94
N ALA A 223 -2.00 11.74 -13.58
CA ALA A 223 -2.46 11.46 -14.94
C ALA A 223 -1.30 11.53 -15.95
N PHE A 224 -0.44 12.55 -15.85
CA PHE A 224 0.74 12.69 -16.69
C PHE A 224 1.71 11.51 -16.52
N VAL A 225 2.06 11.17 -15.28
CA VAL A 225 2.96 10.05 -14.99
C VAL A 225 2.35 8.72 -15.44
N LEU A 226 1.05 8.51 -15.27
CA LEU A 226 0.36 7.32 -15.79
C LEU A 226 0.46 7.19 -17.31
N ILE A 227 0.22 8.29 -18.05
CA ILE A 227 0.34 8.29 -19.52
C ILE A 227 1.76 7.95 -19.92
N VAL A 228 2.75 8.60 -19.31
CA VAL A 228 4.18 8.35 -19.59
C VAL A 228 4.54 6.90 -19.32
N LEU A 229 4.17 6.36 -18.13
CA LEU A 229 4.47 4.98 -17.77
C LEU A 229 3.72 3.97 -18.63
N TYR A 230 2.49 4.27 -19.04
CA TYR A 230 1.73 3.44 -19.97
C TYR A 230 2.45 3.38 -21.34
N CYS A 231 2.84 4.52 -21.90
CA CYS A 231 3.59 4.58 -23.15
C CYS A 231 4.93 3.83 -23.05
N ILE A 232 5.64 3.95 -21.92
CA ILE A 232 6.90 3.23 -21.69
C ILE A 232 6.62 1.72 -21.56
N SER A 233 5.58 1.30 -20.85
CA SER A 233 5.27 -0.13 -20.64
C SER A 233 4.97 -0.88 -21.93
N GLU A 234 4.41 -0.20 -22.93
CA GLU A 234 4.11 -0.74 -24.26
C GLU A 234 5.27 -0.58 -25.25
N SER A 235 6.29 0.19 -24.89
CA SER A 235 7.48 0.43 -25.72
C SER A 235 8.44 -0.77 -25.75
N ARG A 236 9.50 -0.68 -26.57
CA ARG A 236 10.59 -1.66 -26.59
C ARG A 236 11.28 -1.77 -25.22
N THR A 237 11.45 -0.64 -24.53
CA THR A 237 12.08 -0.58 -23.19
C THR A 237 11.20 -1.30 -22.15
N GLY A 238 9.90 -1.11 -22.17
CA GLY A 238 8.99 -1.77 -21.24
C GLY A 238 8.96 -3.30 -21.43
N ARG A 239 8.98 -3.76 -22.68
CA ARG A 239 9.10 -5.19 -22.98
C ARG A 239 10.45 -5.76 -22.53
N ALA A 240 11.55 -5.01 -22.73
CA ALA A 240 12.87 -5.39 -22.28
C ALA A 240 12.98 -5.48 -20.76
N TRP A 241 12.33 -4.56 -20.00
CA TRP A 241 12.23 -4.66 -18.54
C TRP A 241 11.49 -5.92 -18.10
N LYS A 242 10.33 -6.22 -18.71
CA LYS A 242 9.56 -7.43 -18.37
C LYS A 242 10.40 -8.70 -18.64
N ALA A 243 11.10 -8.78 -19.76
CA ALA A 243 11.97 -9.91 -20.09
C ALA A 243 13.16 -10.04 -19.11
N SER A 244 13.82 -8.92 -18.79
CA SER A 244 14.92 -8.88 -17.82
C SER A 244 14.49 -9.19 -16.38
N ARG A 245 13.22 -8.96 -16.04
CA ARG A 245 12.63 -9.31 -14.74
C ARG A 245 12.41 -10.80 -14.59
N GLU A 246 11.99 -11.50 -15.67
CA GLU A 246 11.73 -12.95 -15.64
C GLU A 246 13.05 -13.72 -15.57
N ASP A 247 13.99 -13.45 -16.46
CA ASP A 247 15.33 -14.04 -16.44
C ASP A 247 16.37 -13.04 -16.97
N PRO A 248 17.17 -12.43 -16.08
CA PRO A 248 18.22 -11.48 -16.47
C PRO A 248 19.31 -12.11 -17.31
N LEU A 249 19.68 -13.39 -17.07
CA LEU A 249 20.73 -14.07 -17.81
C LEU A 249 20.28 -14.40 -19.23
N ALA A 250 19.09 -14.96 -19.40
CA ALA A 250 18.52 -15.21 -20.71
C ALA A 250 18.37 -13.91 -21.52
N ALA A 251 17.92 -12.82 -20.88
CA ALA A 251 17.82 -11.51 -21.53
C ALA A 251 19.18 -11.00 -22.00
N GLU A 252 20.25 -11.17 -21.20
CA GLU A 252 21.60 -10.76 -21.54
C GLU A 252 22.16 -11.60 -22.70
N MET A 253 21.93 -12.91 -22.72
CA MET A 253 22.31 -13.81 -23.80
C MET A 253 21.61 -13.47 -25.15
N MET A 254 20.41 -12.91 -25.09
CA MET A 254 19.67 -12.37 -26.24
C MET A 254 20.12 -10.97 -26.64
N GLY A 255 21.23 -10.45 -26.09
CA GLY A 255 21.82 -9.16 -26.43
C GLY A 255 21.14 -7.94 -25.81
N MET A 256 20.25 -8.14 -24.80
CA MET A 256 19.62 -7.00 -24.13
C MET A 256 20.59 -6.36 -23.12
N PRO A 257 20.71 -5.03 -23.09
CA PRO A 257 21.61 -4.33 -22.18
C PRO A 257 21.01 -4.22 -20.76
N VAL A 258 20.93 -5.35 -20.04
CA VAL A 258 20.27 -5.47 -18.71
C VAL A 258 20.75 -4.40 -17.73
N ASN A 259 22.04 -4.11 -17.70
CA ASN A 259 22.62 -3.09 -16.83
C ASN A 259 22.09 -1.68 -17.12
N ARG A 260 21.92 -1.32 -18.39
CA ARG A 260 21.34 -0.02 -18.77
C ARG A 260 19.86 0.05 -18.40
N LEU A 261 19.13 -1.05 -18.57
CA LEU A 261 17.71 -1.15 -18.19
C LEU A 261 17.51 -0.95 -16.68
N LYS A 262 18.37 -1.54 -15.84
CA LYS A 262 18.36 -1.33 -14.39
C LYS A 262 18.57 0.14 -14.00
N ILE A 263 19.62 0.76 -14.57
CA ILE A 263 19.93 2.18 -14.31
C ILE A 263 18.76 3.09 -14.72
N MET A 264 18.17 2.85 -15.89
CA MET A 264 17.02 3.63 -16.37
C MET A 264 15.81 3.48 -15.43
N ALA A 265 15.55 2.27 -14.92
CA ALA A 265 14.46 2.03 -13.97
C ALA A 265 14.66 2.81 -12.67
N PHE A 266 15.87 2.78 -12.09
CA PHE A 266 16.20 3.57 -10.89
C PHE A 266 16.07 5.06 -11.13
N SER A 267 16.62 5.57 -12.24
CA SER A 267 16.56 7.00 -12.56
C SER A 267 15.12 7.49 -12.74
N LEU A 268 14.31 6.74 -13.49
CA LEU A 268 12.91 7.09 -13.71
C LEU A 268 12.08 7.00 -12.43
N GLY A 269 12.24 5.93 -11.64
CA GLY A 269 11.59 5.78 -10.35
C GLY A 269 11.95 6.90 -9.38
N ALA A 270 13.24 7.24 -9.27
CA ALA A 270 13.74 8.33 -8.45
C ALA A 270 13.23 9.70 -8.93
N ALA A 271 13.15 9.95 -10.24
CA ALA A 271 12.58 11.18 -10.80
C ALA A 271 11.11 11.38 -10.37
N ILE A 272 10.31 10.32 -10.43
CA ILE A 272 8.90 10.36 -9.99
C ILE A 272 8.82 10.58 -8.48
N ALA A 273 9.70 9.95 -7.67
CA ALA A 273 9.79 10.21 -6.24
C ALA A 273 10.17 11.68 -5.94
N GLY A 274 11.09 12.25 -6.71
CA GLY A 274 11.47 13.67 -6.62
C GLY A 274 10.31 14.61 -6.91
N LEU A 275 9.50 14.29 -7.93
CA LEU A 275 8.27 15.03 -8.22
C LEU A 275 7.27 14.96 -7.05
N ALA A 276 7.02 13.76 -6.53
CA ALA A 276 6.13 13.59 -5.38
C ALA A 276 6.64 14.34 -4.14
N GLY A 277 7.97 14.31 -3.89
CA GLY A 277 8.63 14.99 -2.79
C GLY A 277 8.52 16.51 -2.86
N SER A 278 8.74 17.09 -4.02
CA SER A 278 8.64 18.54 -4.23
C SER A 278 7.22 19.05 -3.94
N VAL A 279 6.20 18.36 -4.44
CA VAL A 279 4.80 18.76 -4.18
C VAL A 279 4.39 18.50 -2.73
N PHE A 280 4.91 17.41 -2.12
CA PHE A 280 4.69 17.15 -0.70
C PHE A 280 5.24 18.27 0.18
N ALA A 281 6.48 18.73 -0.06
CA ALA A 281 7.09 19.83 0.69
C ALA A 281 6.31 21.13 0.57
N ALA A 282 5.81 21.45 -0.63
CA ALA A 282 4.96 22.61 -0.85
C ALA A 282 3.61 22.49 -0.13
N ALA A 283 2.96 21.32 -0.19
CA ALA A 283 1.66 21.09 0.44
C ALA A 283 1.75 21.06 1.97
N GLN A 284 2.86 20.58 2.53
CA GLN A 284 3.13 20.56 3.98
C GLN A 284 3.82 21.82 4.50
N THR A 285 4.09 22.78 3.62
CA THR A 285 4.85 24.02 3.94
C THR A 285 6.18 23.75 4.63
N GLY A 286 6.76 22.55 4.40
CA GLY A 286 8.03 22.17 5.02
C GLY A 286 8.49 20.76 4.64
N ALA A 287 9.79 20.52 4.88
CA ALA A 287 10.42 19.21 4.76
C ALA A 287 11.07 18.83 6.09
N PHE A 288 10.50 17.84 6.77
CA PHE A 288 10.94 17.38 8.09
C PHE A 288 11.49 15.96 8.00
N PRO A 289 12.65 15.63 8.62
CA PRO A 289 13.27 14.31 8.53
C PRO A 289 12.33 13.15 8.92
N GLN A 290 11.42 13.39 9.89
CA GLN A 290 10.47 12.40 10.38
C GLN A 290 9.53 11.88 9.29
N ASN A 291 9.28 12.67 8.25
CA ASN A 291 8.39 12.33 7.15
C ASN A 291 9.01 11.37 6.12
N PHE A 292 10.31 11.04 6.26
CA PHE A 292 11.06 10.22 5.30
C PHE A 292 11.64 8.95 5.94
N GLY A 293 11.07 8.53 7.06
CA GLY A 293 11.50 7.33 7.78
C GLY A 293 11.00 6.01 7.15
N THR A 294 11.48 4.90 7.71
CA THR A 294 11.11 3.53 7.28
C THR A 294 9.60 3.28 7.32
N GLN A 295 8.86 3.96 8.19
CA GLN A 295 7.40 3.83 8.26
C GLN A 295 6.71 4.23 6.96
N VAL A 296 7.18 5.31 6.31
CA VAL A 296 6.67 5.76 5.01
C VAL A 296 7.03 4.76 3.91
N LEU A 297 8.25 4.20 3.96
CA LEU A 297 8.67 3.14 3.04
C LEU A 297 7.74 1.92 3.13
N ILE A 298 7.43 1.47 4.34
CA ILE A 298 6.51 0.34 4.56
C ILE A 298 5.12 0.64 3.95
N LEU A 299 4.60 1.86 4.12
CA LEU A 299 3.32 2.26 3.53
C LEU A 299 3.37 2.24 1.99
N ILE A 300 4.45 2.73 1.38
CA ILE A 300 4.61 2.71 -0.09
C ILE A 300 4.66 1.26 -0.58
N TYR A 301 5.42 0.39 0.09
CA TYR A 301 5.45 -1.04 -0.24
C TYR A 301 4.10 -1.72 -0.03
N ALA A 302 3.36 -1.36 1.02
CA ALA A 302 2.01 -1.85 1.25
C ALA A 302 1.07 -1.53 0.09
N VAL A 303 1.16 -0.30 -0.43
CA VAL A 303 0.41 0.14 -1.62
C VAL A 303 0.78 -0.70 -2.84
N VAL A 304 2.08 -0.90 -3.10
CA VAL A 304 2.56 -1.66 -4.27
C VAL A 304 2.20 -3.13 -4.19
N ILE A 305 2.35 -3.74 -3.02
CA ILE A 305 2.03 -5.16 -2.80
C ILE A 305 0.52 -5.39 -2.91
N LEU A 306 -0.29 -4.56 -2.25
CA LEU A 306 -1.75 -4.66 -2.32
C LEU A 306 -2.25 -4.40 -3.73
N GLY A 307 -1.73 -3.35 -4.39
CA GLY A 307 -2.10 -3.01 -5.77
C GLY A 307 -1.72 -4.08 -6.78
N GLY A 308 -0.60 -4.76 -6.55
CA GLY A 308 -0.03 -5.79 -7.41
C GLY A 308 1.09 -5.27 -8.30
N THR A 309 2.29 -5.82 -8.10
CA THR A 309 3.51 -5.42 -8.80
C THR A 309 3.36 -5.55 -10.32
N GLY A 310 3.75 -4.49 -11.06
CA GLY A 310 3.65 -4.43 -12.52
C GLY A 310 2.32 -3.89 -13.06
N SER A 311 1.33 -3.61 -12.20
CA SER A 311 0.04 -3.04 -12.62
C SER A 311 -0.05 -1.55 -12.32
N LEU A 312 -0.25 -0.71 -13.33
CA LEU A 312 -0.40 0.74 -13.15
C LEU A 312 -1.72 1.10 -12.44
N THR A 313 -2.82 0.45 -12.85
CA THR A 313 -4.13 0.65 -12.22
C THR A 313 -4.15 0.15 -10.78
N GLY A 314 -3.43 -0.95 -10.52
CA GLY A 314 -3.28 -1.51 -9.17
C GLY A 314 -2.63 -0.52 -8.20
N MET A 315 -1.65 0.29 -8.65
CA MET A 315 -1.00 1.29 -7.80
C MET A 315 -1.98 2.34 -7.29
N ILE A 316 -2.91 2.80 -8.13
CA ILE A 316 -3.92 3.79 -7.73
C ILE A 316 -4.91 3.19 -6.74
N VAL A 317 -5.42 1.98 -7.04
CA VAL A 317 -6.37 1.29 -6.14
C VAL A 317 -5.70 0.96 -4.80
N GLY A 318 -4.46 0.49 -4.82
CA GLY A 318 -3.67 0.24 -3.62
C GLY A 318 -3.44 1.51 -2.79
N ALA A 319 -3.12 2.64 -3.43
CA ALA A 319 -2.96 3.94 -2.75
C ALA A 319 -4.27 4.39 -2.09
N ILE A 320 -5.39 4.30 -2.81
CA ILE A 320 -6.70 4.62 -2.24
C ILE A 320 -6.98 3.72 -1.04
N ALA A 321 -6.84 2.41 -1.17
CA ALA A 321 -7.17 1.46 -0.11
C ALA A 321 -6.31 1.65 1.14
N ILE A 322 -4.98 1.73 0.99
CA ILE A 322 -4.04 1.83 2.13
C ILE A 322 -4.08 3.23 2.75
N ILE A 323 -4.01 4.28 1.93
CA ILE A 323 -3.91 5.63 2.48
C ILE A 323 -5.24 6.13 3.02
N ALA A 324 -6.37 5.81 2.37
CA ALA A 324 -7.67 6.12 2.95
C ALA A 324 -7.88 5.41 4.30
N SER A 325 -7.53 4.11 4.39
CA SER A 325 -7.61 3.40 5.67
C SER A 325 -6.63 3.95 6.73
N ASN A 326 -5.42 4.37 6.32
CA ASN A 326 -4.48 5.02 7.22
C ASN A 326 -5.02 6.35 7.77
N GLN A 327 -5.66 7.15 6.94
CA GLN A 327 -6.25 8.43 7.35
C GLN A 327 -7.50 8.24 8.23
N VAL A 328 -8.33 7.24 7.91
CA VAL A 328 -9.51 6.91 8.73
C VAL A 328 -9.11 6.39 10.11
N LEU A 329 -7.95 5.73 10.21
CA LEU A 329 -7.40 5.21 11.47
C LEU A 329 -6.45 6.21 12.16
N ASP A 330 -6.38 7.45 11.70
CA ASP A 330 -5.55 8.46 12.36
C ASP A 330 -6.17 8.91 13.70
N SER A 331 -5.31 9.42 14.59
CA SER A 331 -5.67 9.85 15.95
C SER A 331 -6.75 10.95 16.00
N THR A 332 -6.92 11.69 14.91
CA THR A 332 -7.94 12.73 14.76
C THR A 332 -9.31 12.21 14.35
N SER A 333 -9.38 10.95 13.89
CA SER A 333 -10.64 10.36 13.43
C SER A 333 -11.49 9.87 14.61
N PRO A 334 -12.83 9.96 14.53
CA PRO A 334 -13.68 9.43 15.58
C PRO A 334 -13.43 7.92 15.73
N PRO A 335 -13.14 7.43 16.94
CA PRO A 335 -12.83 6.01 17.17
C PRO A 335 -13.97 5.07 16.78
N ASN A 336 -15.17 5.60 16.58
CA ASN A 336 -16.34 4.84 16.10
C ASN A 336 -16.15 4.23 14.70
N ILE A 337 -15.51 4.96 13.76
CA ILE A 337 -15.29 4.46 12.40
C ILE A 337 -14.28 3.31 12.42
N ALA A 338 -13.18 3.47 13.15
CA ALA A 338 -12.17 2.42 13.33
C ALA A 338 -12.79 1.16 13.96
N ARG A 339 -13.69 1.34 14.95
CA ARG A 339 -14.41 0.26 15.61
C ARG A 339 -15.34 -0.49 14.66
N VAL A 340 -16.14 0.23 13.87
CA VAL A 340 -17.04 -0.38 12.88
C VAL A 340 -16.24 -1.16 11.83
N LEU A 341 -15.14 -0.59 11.32
CA LEU A 341 -14.27 -1.27 10.37
C LEU A 341 -13.64 -2.53 10.95
N PHE A 342 -13.19 -2.48 12.20
CA PHE A 342 -12.60 -3.65 12.86
C PHE A 342 -13.61 -4.79 13.01
N TYR A 343 -14.80 -4.52 13.56
CA TYR A 343 -15.82 -5.56 13.74
C TYR A 343 -16.37 -6.06 12.39
N ALA A 344 -16.48 -5.20 11.38
CA ALA A 344 -16.82 -5.61 10.02
C ALA A 344 -15.76 -6.52 9.42
N ALA A 345 -14.46 -6.21 9.60
CA ALA A 345 -13.36 -7.05 9.16
C ALA A 345 -13.34 -8.41 9.89
N LEU A 346 -13.63 -8.43 11.19
CA LEU A 346 -13.71 -9.65 11.99
C LEU A 346 -14.85 -10.55 11.50
N ILE A 347 -16.04 -9.99 11.25
CA ILE A 347 -17.19 -10.70 10.68
C ILE A 347 -16.87 -11.22 9.28
N ALA A 348 -16.25 -10.39 8.43
CA ALA A 348 -15.82 -10.80 7.09
C ALA A 348 -14.82 -11.95 7.14
N THR A 349 -13.85 -11.93 8.07
CA THR A 349 -12.88 -13.02 8.25
C THR A 349 -13.57 -14.33 8.59
N ILE A 350 -14.55 -14.33 9.50
CA ILE A 350 -15.35 -15.53 9.83
C ILE A 350 -16.09 -16.02 8.58
N PHE A 351 -16.74 -15.09 7.86
CA PHE A 351 -17.50 -15.42 6.66
C PHE A 351 -16.62 -16.05 5.57
N PHE A 352 -15.50 -15.44 5.22
CA PHE A 352 -14.60 -15.95 4.18
C PHE A 352 -13.90 -17.26 4.58
N THR A 353 -13.52 -17.39 5.85
CA THR A 353 -12.83 -18.59 6.35
C THR A 353 -13.77 -19.80 6.43
N MET A 354 -15.05 -19.60 6.71
CA MET A 354 -16.04 -20.67 6.94
C MET A 354 -17.13 -20.79 5.87
N ARG A 355 -16.96 -20.11 4.72
CA ARG A 355 -17.95 -20.06 3.63
C ARG A 355 -18.46 -21.44 3.18
N SER A 356 -17.63 -22.47 3.27
CA SER A 356 -18.01 -23.83 2.83
C SER A 356 -18.89 -24.59 3.84
N SER A 357 -19.06 -24.07 5.08
CA SER A 357 -19.80 -24.74 6.15
C SER A 357 -20.64 -23.76 6.95
N TRP A 358 -21.84 -23.46 6.43
CA TRP A 358 -22.82 -22.57 7.07
C TRP A 358 -23.07 -22.86 8.57
N PRO A 359 -23.29 -24.14 9.02
CA PRO A 359 -23.58 -24.39 10.42
C PRO A 359 -22.39 -24.05 11.33
N ARG A 360 -21.16 -24.28 10.88
CA ARG A 360 -19.95 -23.93 11.65
C ARG A 360 -19.75 -22.42 11.74
N MET A 361 -20.10 -21.68 10.70
CA MET A 361 -20.06 -20.22 10.69
C MET A 361 -21.03 -19.62 11.69
N VAL A 362 -22.27 -20.10 11.71
CA VAL A 362 -23.29 -19.68 12.69
C VAL A 362 -22.86 -20.06 14.10
N ALA A 363 -22.33 -21.26 14.31
CA ALA A 363 -21.83 -21.71 15.60
C ALA A 363 -20.65 -20.85 16.10
N ALA A 364 -19.73 -20.45 15.22
CA ALA A 364 -18.65 -19.55 15.58
C ALA A 364 -19.16 -18.17 15.99
N PHE A 365 -20.10 -17.59 15.24
CA PHE A 365 -20.66 -16.28 15.53
C PHE A 365 -21.46 -16.26 16.82
N VAL A 366 -22.42 -17.17 16.96
CA VAL A 366 -23.25 -17.29 18.17
C VAL A 366 -22.40 -17.69 19.37
N GLY A 367 -21.45 -18.61 19.18
CA GLY A 367 -20.51 -19.03 20.23
C GLY A 367 -19.65 -17.87 20.74
N THR A 368 -19.11 -17.03 19.84
CA THR A 368 -18.30 -15.85 20.24
C THR A 368 -19.15 -14.80 20.97
N ALA A 369 -20.38 -14.56 20.49
CA ALA A 369 -21.30 -13.65 21.15
C ALA A 369 -21.67 -14.15 22.57
N ALA A 370 -22.08 -15.40 22.69
CA ALA A 370 -22.44 -16.01 23.96
C ALA A 370 -21.25 -16.07 24.94
N PHE A 371 -20.07 -16.42 24.44
CA PHE A 371 -18.83 -16.47 25.22
C PHE A 371 -18.48 -15.10 25.82
N GLY A 372 -18.60 -14.01 25.05
CA GLY A 372 -18.31 -12.67 25.55
C GLY A 372 -19.27 -12.24 26.66
N PHE A 373 -20.58 -12.45 26.46
CA PHE A 373 -21.56 -12.15 27.52
C PHE A 373 -21.35 -13.01 28.77
N ALA A 374 -21.00 -14.28 28.63
CA ALA A 374 -20.69 -15.17 29.76
C ALA A 374 -19.45 -14.70 30.53
N VAL A 375 -18.37 -14.36 29.81
CA VAL A 375 -17.13 -13.84 30.42
C VAL A 375 -17.39 -12.52 31.14
N HIS A 376 -18.19 -11.62 30.56
CA HIS A 376 -18.56 -10.35 31.18
C HIS A 376 -19.40 -10.56 32.45
N ALA A 377 -20.42 -11.44 32.41
CA ALA A 377 -21.27 -11.74 33.55
C ALA A 377 -20.47 -12.38 34.71
N ILE A 378 -19.57 -13.31 34.42
CA ILE A 378 -18.68 -13.93 35.43
C ILE A 378 -17.76 -12.88 36.05
N ALA A 379 -17.17 -12.01 35.20
CA ALA A 379 -16.28 -10.98 35.69
C ALA A 379 -17.00 -9.92 36.53
N ASP A 380 -18.21 -9.55 36.18
CA ASP A 380 -19.03 -8.62 36.97
C ASP A 380 -19.35 -9.17 38.38
N ALA A 381 -19.60 -10.48 38.44
CA ALA A 381 -19.87 -11.17 39.71
C ALA A 381 -18.63 -11.36 40.60
N VAL A 382 -17.46 -11.63 39.99
CA VAL A 382 -16.23 -12.00 40.73
C VAL A 382 -15.26 -10.83 40.87
N TRP A 383 -15.24 -9.93 39.90
CA TRP A 383 -14.22 -8.87 39.79
C TRP A 383 -14.82 -7.56 39.22
N ALA A 384 -15.64 -6.87 40.02
CA ALA A 384 -16.33 -5.64 39.64
C ALA A 384 -15.39 -4.52 39.08
N ARG A 385 -14.09 -4.53 39.43
CA ARG A 385 -13.10 -3.61 38.84
C ARG A 385 -12.76 -3.93 37.37
N GLY A 386 -13.03 -5.14 36.92
CA GLY A 386 -12.80 -5.59 35.56
C GLY A 386 -13.83 -5.08 34.55
N THR A 387 -14.98 -4.64 35.03
CA THR A 387 -16.11 -4.13 34.23
C THR A 387 -16.35 -2.62 34.43
N ALA A 388 -15.56 -1.97 35.32
CA ALA A 388 -15.71 -0.55 35.68
C ALA A 388 -15.16 0.44 34.68
N GLY A 389 -14.51 -0.01 33.61
CA GLY A 389 -13.97 0.85 32.54
C GLY A 389 -15.04 1.45 31.64
N GLN A 390 -14.73 2.59 31.05
CA GLN A 390 -15.64 3.26 30.11
C GLN A 390 -15.21 2.98 28.66
N VAL A 391 -16.19 2.80 27.79
CA VAL A 391 -15.95 2.73 26.34
C VAL A 391 -15.48 4.10 25.85
N THR A 392 -14.31 4.16 25.24
CA THR A 392 -13.60 5.40 24.81
C THR A 392 -14.34 6.12 23.69
N SER A 393 -15.54 6.23 23.57
CA SER A 393 -16.38 7.09 22.73
C SER A 393 -17.79 6.55 22.59
N GLY A 394 -18.75 7.45 22.64
CA GLY A 394 -20.14 7.16 22.31
C GLY A 394 -20.26 6.75 20.83
N GLY A 395 -21.04 5.75 20.53
CA GLY A 395 -21.34 5.30 19.17
C GLY A 395 -22.38 4.19 19.22
N PHE A 396 -22.95 3.86 18.08
CA PHE A 396 -24.00 2.86 17.94
C PHE A 396 -23.67 1.51 18.61
N LEU A 397 -22.40 1.08 18.55
CA LEU A 397 -21.94 -0.18 19.13
C LEU A 397 -21.52 -0.08 20.61
N SER A 398 -21.39 1.12 21.16
CA SER A 398 -20.85 1.31 22.52
C SER A 398 -21.66 0.62 23.61
N GLY A 399 -22.98 0.61 23.49
CA GLY A 399 -23.89 -0.05 24.44
C GLY A 399 -23.71 -1.57 24.45
N VAL A 400 -23.58 -2.20 23.29
CA VAL A 400 -23.36 -3.65 23.18
C VAL A 400 -21.95 -4.03 23.67
N ILE A 401 -20.93 -3.28 23.27
CA ILE A 401 -19.53 -3.55 23.63
C ILE A 401 -19.32 -3.45 25.14
N ARG A 402 -19.94 -2.48 25.78
CA ARG A 402 -19.85 -2.29 27.24
C ARG A 402 -20.29 -3.53 28.06
N HIS A 403 -21.25 -4.28 27.55
CA HIS A 403 -21.77 -5.48 28.22
C HIS A 403 -21.21 -6.78 27.66
N TRP A 404 -20.41 -6.69 26.62
CA TRP A 404 -19.85 -7.87 25.91
C TRP A 404 -18.35 -8.04 26.13
N VAL A 405 -17.55 -6.95 26.13
CA VAL A 405 -16.10 -6.98 26.32
C VAL A 405 -15.74 -6.58 27.74
N LEU A 406 -14.76 -7.24 28.34
CA LEU A 406 -14.16 -6.81 29.61
C LEU A 406 -13.41 -5.49 29.41
N LEU A 407 -13.79 -4.48 30.17
CA LEU A 407 -13.19 -3.15 30.19
C LEU A 407 -12.71 -2.81 31.61
N PRO A 408 -11.45 -3.18 31.97
CA PRO A 408 -10.90 -2.82 33.26
C PRO A 408 -10.74 -1.30 33.42
N ALA A 409 -10.90 -0.78 34.62
CA ALA A 409 -10.67 0.64 34.92
C ALA A 409 -9.22 1.07 34.58
N HIS A 410 -8.26 0.17 34.73
CA HIS A 410 -6.86 0.35 34.36
C HIS A 410 -6.38 -0.84 33.53
N PRO A 411 -6.52 -0.78 32.18
CA PRO A 411 -6.20 -1.92 31.32
C PRO A 411 -4.69 -2.30 31.31
N GLY A 412 -3.80 -1.34 31.41
CA GLY A 412 -2.36 -1.47 31.58
C GLY A 412 -1.73 -2.84 31.23
N ARG A 413 -1.20 -3.54 32.25
CA ARG A 413 -0.55 -4.85 32.07
C ARG A 413 -1.49 -5.96 31.57
N LEU A 414 -2.77 -5.89 31.91
CA LEU A 414 -3.75 -6.89 31.49
C LEU A 414 -3.97 -6.89 29.97
N ALA A 415 -3.98 -5.70 29.36
CA ALA A 415 -4.10 -5.58 27.92
C ALA A 415 -2.87 -6.15 27.19
N VAL A 416 -1.67 -5.96 27.76
CA VAL A 416 -0.43 -6.53 27.20
C VAL A 416 -0.43 -8.07 27.33
N TYR A 417 -0.83 -8.62 28.47
CA TYR A 417 -0.96 -10.08 28.62
C TYR A 417 -2.04 -10.66 27.71
N GLY A 418 -3.17 -9.95 27.55
CA GLY A 418 -4.20 -10.30 26.57
C GLY A 418 -3.66 -10.35 25.14
N TYR A 419 -2.82 -9.39 24.76
CA TYR A 419 -2.16 -9.38 23.45
C TYR A 419 -1.23 -10.58 23.26
N LEU A 420 -0.38 -10.89 24.23
CA LEU A 420 0.51 -12.06 24.17
C LEU A 420 -0.31 -13.37 24.06
N LEU A 421 -1.37 -13.49 24.86
CA LEU A 421 -2.26 -14.64 24.81
C LEU A 421 -2.96 -14.76 23.45
N MET A 422 -3.39 -13.63 22.86
CA MET A 422 -3.99 -13.59 21.54
C MET A 422 -3.01 -14.10 20.47
N VAL A 423 -1.74 -13.68 20.52
CA VAL A 423 -0.72 -14.15 19.58
C VAL A 423 -0.53 -15.67 19.69
N VAL A 424 -0.41 -16.20 20.89
CA VAL A 424 -0.30 -17.65 21.13
C VAL A 424 -1.56 -18.38 20.65
N ALA A 425 -2.75 -17.83 20.91
CA ALA A 425 -4.01 -18.41 20.45
C ALA A 425 -4.13 -18.44 18.91
N VAL A 426 -3.66 -17.40 18.22
CA VAL A 426 -3.63 -17.36 16.75
C VAL A 426 -2.66 -18.40 16.20
N ILE A 427 -1.45 -18.54 16.79
CA ILE A 427 -0.47 -19.56 16.37
C ILE A 427 -1.04 -20.97 16.55
N THR A 428 -1.67 -21.25 17.70
CA THR A 428 -2.31 -22.55 17.97
C THR A 428 -3.46 -22.83 17.01
N LEU A 429 -4.25 -21.81 16.67
CA LEU A 429 -5.37 -21.92 15.74
C LEU A 429 -4.93 -22.32 14.32
N VAL A 430 -3.75 -21.88 13.88
CA VAL A 430 -3.17 -22.25 12.58
C VAL A 430 -2.78 -23.75 12.55
N GLN A 431 -2.32 -24.28 13.68
CA GLN A 431 -1.86 -25.69 13.78
C GLN A 431 -3.01 -26.68 13.97
N LEU A 432 -4.16 -26.24 14.49
CA LEU A 432 -5.29 -27.12 14.81
C LEU A 432 -6.15 -27.42 13.58
N LYS A 433 -6.64 -28.67 13.51
CA LYS A 433 -7.57 -29.15 12.48
C LYS A 433 -8.87 -29.68 13.10
N GLY A 434 -9.94 -29.71 12.31
CA GLY A 434 -11.21 -30.27 12.72
C GLY A 434 -11.97 -29.46 13.77
N TRP A 435 -12.63 -30.14 14.73
CA TRP A 435 -13.47 -29.55 15.76
C TRP A 435 -12.69 -28.68 16.78
N TRP A 436 -11.48 -29.06 17.11
CA TRP A 436 -10.62 -28.30 18.02
C TRP A 436 -10.31 -26.90 17.52
N ARG A 437 -10.27 -26.74 16.19
CA ARG A 437 -10.11 -25.41 15.58
C ARG A 437 -11.30 -24.49 15.91
N LEU A 438 -12.52 -25.00 15.92
CA LEU A 438 -13.70 -24.20 16.26
C LEU A 438 -13.70 -23.84 17.75
N ALA A 439 -13.34 -24.77 18.64
CA ALA A 439 -13.27 -24.56 20.08
C ALA A 439 -12.26 -23.46 20.48
N VAL A 440 -11.11 -23.39 19.79
CA VAL A 440 -10.09 -22.36 20.04
C VAL A 440 -10.43 -21.05 19.30
N LEU A 441 -11.15 -21.10 18.19
CA LEU A 441 -11.53 -19.91 17.42
C LEU A 441 -12.39 -18.95 18.25
N VAL A 442 -13.38 -19.46 18.99
CA VAL A 442 -14.30 -18.63 19.80
C VAL A 442 -13.55 -17.77 20.83
N PRO A 443 -12.72 -18.34 21.72
CA PRO A 443 -11.95 -17.51 22.66
C PRO A 443 -10.91 -16.62 21.96
N THR A 444 -10.35 -17.03 20.82
CA THR A 444 -9.41 -16.19 20.07
C THR A 444 -10.10 -14.95 19.51
N LEU A 445 -11.29 -15.08 18.93
CA LEU A 445 -12.07 -13.94 18.42
C LEU A 445 -12.47 -12.98 19.57
N TYR A 446 -12.86 -13.53 20.72
CA TYR A 446 -13.13 -12.71 21.90
C TYR A 446 -11.87 -11.98 22.40
N LEU A 447 -10.73 -12.68 22.50
CA LEU A 447 -9.45 -12.08 22.88
C LEU A 447 -9.03 -10.97 21.90
N THR A 448 -9.29 -11.17 20.61
CA THR A 448 -9.02 -10.14 19.59
C THR A 448 -9.87 -8.89 19.86
N ALA A 449 -11.15 -9.04 20.19
CA ALA A 449 -12.01 -7.93 20.55
C ALA A 449 -11.58 -7.27 21.90
N PHE A 450 -11.16 -8.05 22.87
CA PHE A 450 -10.63 -7.54 24.14
C PHE A 450 -9.37 -6.69 23.95
N VAL A 451 -8.41 -7.18 23.17
CA VAL A 451 -7.17 -6.47 22.87
C VAL A 451 -7.46 -5.20 22.06
N TRP A 452 -8.40 -5.28 21.12
CA TRP A 452 -8.83 -4.13 20.34
C TRP A 452 -9.34 -3.00 21.24
N GLU A 453 -10.30 -3.27 22.10
CA GLU A 453 -10.93 -2.24 22.94
C GLU A 453 -10.02 -1.70 24.05
N ASN A 454 -9.14 -2.53 24.62
CA ASN A 454 -8.30 -2.15 25.76
C ASN A 454 -6.92 -1.63 25.40
N LEU A 455 -6.41 -1.93 24.22
CA LEU A 455 -5.05 -1.53 23.79
C LEU A 455 -5.07 -0.74 22.49
N LEU A 456 -5.69 -1.30 21.45
CA LEU A 456 -5.52 -0.81 20.09
C LEU A 456 -6.37 0.45 19.82
N VAL A 457 -7.57 0.55 20.36
CA VAL A 457 -8.42 1.77 20.24
C VAL A 457 -7.78 2.97 20.95
N LEU A 458 -7.04 2.72 22.03
CA LEU A 458 -6.34 3.77 22.79
C LEU A 458 -5.03 4.22 22.12
N GLN A 459 -4.51 3.43 21.22
CA GLN A 459 -3.26 3.69 20.50
C GLN A 459 -3.46 3.56 18.98
N PRO A 460 -4.13 4.52 18.33
CA PRO A 460 -4.47 4.44 16.91
C PRO A 460 -3.24 4.23 16.01
N ALA A 461 -2.11 4.84 16.37
CA ALA A 461 -0.85 4.71 15.64
C ALA A 461 -0.32 3.27 15.60
N VAL A 462 -0.37 2.56 16.72
CA VAL A 462 0.05 1.14 16.79
C VAL A 462 -0.94 0.25 16.05
N THR A 463 -2.23 0.51 16.24
CA THR A 463 -3.33 -0.23 15.61
C THR A 463 -3.23 -0.27 14.11
N ARG A 464 -2.98 0.88 13.46
CA ARG A 464 -2.87 0.94 11.99
C ARG A 464 -1.72 0.10 11.47
N TYR A 465 -0.55 0.07 12.14
CA TYR A 465 0.57 -0.77 11.70
C TYR A 465 0.29 -2.27 11.87
N VAL A 466 -0.37 -2.66 12.95
CA VAL A 466 -0.81 -4.06 13.16
C VAL A 466 -1.81 -4.48 12.08
N LEU A 467 -2.78 -3.63 11.77
CA LEU A 467 -3.77 -3.90 10.72
C LEU A 467 -3.14 -3.98 9.33
N PHE A 468 -2.21 -3.08 9.00
CA PHE A 468 -1.50 -3.13 7.71
C PHE A 468 -0.60 -4.36 7.60
N GLY A 469 0.11 -4.72 8.67
CA GLY A 469 0.88 -5.96 8.70
C GLY A 469 0.01 -7.20 8.48
N ALA A 470 -1.11 -7.29 9.20
CA ALA A 470 -2.07 -8.38 9.05
C ALA A 470 -2.70 -8.41 7.63
N LEU A 471 -3.08 -7.25 7.09
CA LEU A 471 -3.62 -7.11 5.73
C LEU A 471 -2.61 -7.59 4.68
N LEU A 472 -1.34 -7.17 4.81
CA LEU A 472 -0.28 -7.57 3.88
C LEU A 472 -0.03 -9.08 3.93
N ILE A 473 0.06 -9.67 5.13
CA ILE A 473 0.22 -11.12 5.29
C ILE A 473 -0.98 -11.85 4.66
N ALA A 474 -2.20 -11.40 4.93
CA ALA A 474 -3.41 -12.00 4.36
C ALA A 474 -3.43 -11.90 2.82
N VAL A 475 -3.07 -10.74 2.26
CA VAL A 475 -3.03 -10.57 0.80
C VAL A 475 -1.93 -11.43 0.18
N MET A 476 -0.74 -11.46 0.76
CA MET A 476 0.38 -12.26 0.23
C MET A 476 0.13 -13.77 0.32
N THR A 477 -0.61 -14.24 1.34
CA THR A 477 -0.97 -15.67 1.46
C THR A 477 -2.10 -16.08 0.52
N ILE A 478 -3.08 -15.21 0.30
CA ILE A 478 -4.24 -15.50 -0.57
C ILE A 478 -3.93 -15.19 -2.04
N ARG A 479 -3.20 -14.09 -2.29
CA ARG A 479 -2.86 -13.58 -3.62
C ARG A 479 -1.47 -12.95 -3.63
N PRO A 480 -0.40 -13.74 -3.78
CA PRO A 480 0.98 -13.24 -3.78
C PRO A 480 1.25 -12.23 -4.90
N GLN A 481 0.39 -12.15 -5.90
CA GLN A 481 0.49 -11.19 -7.02
C GLN A 481 -0.23 -9.86 -6.74
N GLY A 482 -0.88 -9.70 -5.59
CA GLY A 482 -1.71 -8.54 -5.26
C GLY A 482 -3.08 -8.56 -5.96
N LEU A 483 -3.86 -7.47 -5.83
CA LEU A 483 -5.23 -7.38 -6.35
C LEU A 483 -5.29 -7.35 -7.89
N PHE A 484 -4.35 -6.67 -8.54
CA PHE A 484 -4.30 -6.43 -9.98
C PHE A 484 -2.99 -6.90 -10.64
N GLY A 485 -2.14 -7.63 -9.92
CA GLY A 485 -0.89 -8.17 -10.47
C GLY A 485 -1.14 -9.17 -11.61
N THR A 486 -0.23 -9.19 -12.57
CA THR A 486 -0.21 -10.20 -13.64
C THR A 486 0.31 -11.51 -13.07
N ALA A 487 -0.38 -12.61 -13.35
CA ALA A 487 0.09 -13.93 -12.97
C ALA A 487 1.47 -14.20 -13.59
N LYS A 488 2.47 -14.55 -12.76
CA LYS A 488 3.70 -15.13 -13.27
C LYS A 488 3.35 -16.49 -13.87
N VAL A 489 3.76 -16.73 -15.10
CA VAL A 489 3.75 -18.07 -15.66
C VAL A 489 4.93 -18.79 -15.03
N GLU A 490 4.68 -19.59 -13.99
CA GLU A 490 5.67 -20.55 -13.51
C GLU A 490 5.82 -21.59 -14.62
N ILE A 491 6.91 -21.49 -15.37
CA ILE A 491 7.37 -22.58 -16.23
C ILE A 491 8.01 -23.57 -15.26
N VAL A 492 7.28 -24.65 -14.95
CA VAL A 492 7.78 -25.80 -14.20
C VAL A 492 8.60 -26.67 -15.13
#